data_c38bd104117bfcc5c7959b2b310d6ab3
#
_entry.id   c38bd104117bfcc5c7959b2b310d6ab3
#
_cell.length_a   1.000
_cell.length_b   1.000
_cell.length_c   1.000
_cell.angle_alpha   90.00
_cell.angle_beta   90.00
_cell.angle_gamma   90.00
#
_symmetry.space_group_name_H-M   'P 1'
#
loop_
_entity.id
_entity.type
_entity.pdbx_description
1 polymer ?
#
loop_
_entity_poly.entity_id
_entity_poly.type
_entity_poly.pdbx_seq_one_letter_code
_entity_poly.pdbx_strand_id
1 'polypeptide(L)'
;MTENTYGILYGEELPQDLFSSVHFVPVYDIEKKASTGEEVSFILPYNAVDKRWSTIPEKKILLHLYQRLSNEGYLIWIPEYRGERLSLLAEKGGKRFLIVIVLDSESERKAWIAKENSDSYTVVIIREKVIEEKDAHSMSLDMALSSFNFLSL
;
A
#
# COMPACT_ATOMS: atom_id res chain seq x y z
N MET A 1 17.21 -23.42 -3.14
CA MET A 1 16.14 -22.72 -2.44
C MET A 1 14.96 -23.67 -2.31
N THR A 2 14.34 -23.62 -1.19
CA THR A 2 13.17 -24.42 -0.91
C THR A 2 11.91 -23.61 -1.09
N GLU A 3 10.80 -24.27 -1.33
CA GLU A 3 9.49 -23.66 -1.47
C GLU A 3 9.12 -22.86 -0.23
N ASN A 4 9.60 -23.28 0.93
CA ASN A 4 9.32 -22.62 2.20
C ASN A 4 9.85 -21.18 2.27
N THR A 5 10.84 -20.85 1.44
CA THR A 5 11.37 -19.49 1.40
C THR A 5 10.29 -18.48 1.04
N TYR A 6 9.33 -18.86 0.22
CA TYR A 6 8.30 -17.97 -0.27
C TYR A 6 6.98 -18.08 0.49
N GLY A 7 6.79 -19.15 1.24
CA GLY A 7 5.50 -19.42 1.86
C GLY A 7 5.34 -18.87 3.27
N ILE A 8 6.43 -18.42 3.90
CA ILE A 8 6.39 -18.07 5.32
C ILE A 8 6.80 -16.63 5.57
N LEU A 9 5.95 -15.89 6.26
CA LEU A 9 6.21 -14.52 6.71
C LEU A 9 5.83 -14.44 8.19
N TYR A 10 6.84 -14.31 9.08
CA TYR A 10 6.64 -14.22 10.53
C TYR A 10 5.80 -15.37 11.09
N GLY A 11 6.02 -16.58 10.59
CA GLY A 11 5.24 -17.74 10.97
C GLY A 11 3.88 -17.85 10.31
N GLU A 12 3.52 -16.90 9.46
CA GLU A 12 2.31 -16.93 8.65
C GLU A 12 2.64 -17.40 7.24
N GLU A 13 1.75 -18.17 6.63
CA GLU A 13 1.90 -18.56 5.24
C GLU A 13 1.36 -17.47 4.34
N LEU A 14 2.12 -17.15 3.29
CA LEU A 14 1.67 -16.26 2.24
C LEU A 14 1.23 -17.07 1.04
N PRO A 15 0.26 -16.59 0.26
CA PRO A 15 -0.09 -17.24 -1.00
C PRO A 15 1.14 -17.33 -1.90
N GLN A 16 1.46 -18.53 -2.37
CA GLN A 16 2.66 -18.74 -3.19
C GLN A 16 2.59 -17.98 -4.51
N ASP A 17 1.42 -17.84 -5.08
CA ASP A 17 1.23 -17.10 -6.32
C ASP A 17 1.59 -15.61 -6.17
N LEU A 18 1.59 -15.08 -4.96
CA LEU A 18 2.05 -13.73 -4.69
C LEU A 18 3.52 -13.54 -5.05
N PHE A 19 4.32 -14.60 -4.93
CA PHE A 19 5.75 -14.58 -5.20
C PHE A 19 6.13 -15.29 -6.50
N SER A 20 5.25 -16.13 -7.04
CA SER A 20 5.52 -16.85 -8.29
C SER A 20 5.44 -15.96 -9.51
N SER A 21 4.69 -14.86 -9.42
CA SER A 21 4.68 -13.82 -10.43
C SER A 21 5.12 -12.51 -9.79
N VAL A 22 6.21 -11.96 -10.31
CA VAL A 22 6.71 -10.68 -9.83
C VAL A 22 5.74 -9.60 -10.27
N HIS A 23 5.22 -8.85 -9.32
CA HIS A 23 4.29 -7.77 -9.60
C HIS A 23 5.05 -6.45 -9.65
N PHE A 24 5.02 -5.82 -10.80
CA PHE A 24 5.58 -4.48 -10.97
C PHE A 24 4.46 -3.46 -10.97
N VAL A 25 4.58 -2.47 -10.12
CA VAL A 25 3.57 -1.43 -9.97
C VAL A 25 4.14 -0.13 -10.49
N PRO A 26 3.48 0.50 -11.48
CA PRO A 26 3.99 1.74 -12.05
C PRO A 26 3.92 2.89 -11.04
N VAL A 27 4.87 3.81 -11.15
CA VAL A 27 4.90 5.02 -10.34
C VAL A 27 4.14 6.12 -11.09
N TYR A 28 3.23 6.78 -10.39
CA TYR A 28 2.41 7.85 -10.94
C TYR A 28 2.77 9.17 -10.26
N ASP A 29 3.16 10.16 -11.06
CA ASP A 29 3.47 11.49 -10.57
C ASP A 29 2.17 12.31 -10.49
N ILE A 30 1.75 12.62 -9.27
CA ILE A 30 0.49 13.31 -9.02
C ILE A 30 0.50 14.73 -9.61
N GLU A 31 1.63 15.43 -9.51
CA GLU A 31 1.73 16.80 -10.02
C GLU A 31 1.66 16.83 -11.54
N LYS A 32 2.37 15.92 -12.19
CA LYS A 32 2.39 15.84 -13.65
C LYS A 32 1.18 15.10 -14.21
N LYS A 33 0.43 14.41 -13.37
CA LYS A 33 -0.74 13.60 -13.75
C LYS A 33 -0.37 12.57 -14.81
N ALA A 34 0.77 11.91 -14.63
CA ALA A 34 1.29 10.95 -15.59
C ALA A 34 2.18 9.92 -14.92
N SER A 35 2.26 8.74 -15.54
CA SER A 35 3.20 7.71 -15.14
C SER A 35 4.63 8.19 -15.39
N THR A 36 5.54 7.87 -14.46
CA THR A 36 6.93 8.32 -14.58
C THR A 36 7.76 7.41 -15.47
N GLY A 37 7.23 6.23 -15.83
CA GLY A 37 7.99 5.21 -16.54
C GLY A 37 8.75 4.28 -15.61
N GLU A 38 8.78 4.59 -14.32
CA GLU A 38 9.39 3.74 -13.32
C GLU A 38 8.40 2.72 -12.77
N GLU A 39 8.89 1.55 -12.37
CA GLU A 39 8.06 0.51 -11.75
C GLU A 39 8.71 0.05 -10.46
N VAL A 40 7.89 -0.33 -9.50
CA VAL A 40 8.33 -0.83 -8.21
C VAL A 40 7.80 -2.25 -8.03
N SER A 41 8.67 -3.15 -7.59
CA SER A 41 8.24 -4.50 -7.22
C SER A 41 8.08 -4.61 -5.71
N PHE A 42 7.05 -5.33 -5.26
CA PHE A 42 6.85 -5.61 -3.85
C PHE A 42 7.58 -6.89 -3.49
N ILE A 43 8.75 -6.75 -2.94
CA ILE A 43 9.54 -7.87 -2.46
C ILE A 43 9.83 -7.65 -0.98
N LEU A 44 9.42 -8.61 -0.16
CA LEU A 44 9.76 -8.57 1.25
C LEU A 44 11.16 -9.15 1.44
N PRO A 45 12.04 -8.46 2.13
CA PRO A 45 13.36 -9.00 2.42
C PRO A 45 13.26 -10.27 3.26
N TYR A 46 13.97 -11.31 2.87
CA TYR A 46 14.01 -12.57 3.59
C TYR A 46 15.27 -12.60 4.45
N ASN A 47 15.12 -12.91 5.73
CA ASN A 47 16.23 -13.08 6.64
C ASN A 47 16.62 -14.56 6.69
N ALA A 48 17.74 -14.90 6.07
CA ALA A 48 18.21 -16.28 5.99
C ALA A 48 18.65 -16.86 7.35
N VAL A 49 19.08 -15.99 8.27
CA VAL A 49 19.48 -16.43 9.63
C VAL A 49 18.27 -16.90 10.42
N ASP A 50 17.23 -16.08 10.44
CA ASP A 50 15.99 -16.38 11.15
C ASP A 50 15.04 -17.26 10.33
N LYS A 51 15.37 -17.50 9.07
CA LYS A 51 14.55 -18.27 8.13
C LYS A 51 13.13 -17.75 8.03
N ARG A 52 12.99 -16.43 7.98
CA ARG A 52 11.70 -15.78 7.85
C ARG A 52 11.85 -14.43 7.12
N TRP A 53 10.72 -13.88 6.73
CA TRP A 53 10.69 -12.59 6.06
C TRP A 53 10.95 -11.45 7.04
N SER A 54 11.49 -10.36 6.49
CA SER A 54 11.80 -9.16 7.26
C SER A 54 10.57 -8.58 7.95
N THR A 55 10.80 -7.92 9.09
CA THR A 55 9.75 -7.28 9.89
C THR A 55 9.50 -5.83 9.48
N ILE A 56 9.53 -5.52 8.19
CA ILE A 56 9.19 -4.17 7.74
C ILE A 56 7.65 -4.08 7.63
N PRO A 57 6.95 -3.53 8.66
CA PRO A 57 5.48 -3.62 8.72
C PRO A 57 4.80 -2.92 7.56
N GLU A 58 5.30 -1.76 7.15
CA GLU A 58 4.70 -1.02 6.05
C GLU A 58 4.69 -1.83 4.75
N LYS A 59 5.79 -2.51 4.43
CA LYS A 59 5.86 -3.33 3.22
C LYS A 59 4.91 -4.50 3.26
N LYS A 60 4.76 -5.12 4.43
CA LYS A 60 3.81 -6.21 4.63
C LYS A 60 2.37 -5.73 4.35
N ILE A 61 2.02 -4.59 4.90
CA ILE A 61 0.69 -4.00 4.72
C ILE A 61 0.45 -3.63 3.26
N LEU A 62 1.43 -3.01 2.62
CA LEU A 62 1.34 -2.66 1.20
C LEU A 62 1.10 -3.87 0.33
N LEU A 63 1.80 -4.96 0.61
CA LEU A 63 1.68 -6.19 -0.15
C LEU A 63 0.28 -6.79 -0.03
N HIS A 64 -0.25 -6.82 1.19
CA HIS A 64 -1.61 -7.31 1.44
C HIS A 64 -2.65 -6.44 0.74
N LEU A 65 -2.54 -5.13 0.85
CA LEU A 65 -3.47 -4.21 0.20
C LEU A 65 -3.40 -4.33 -1.32
N TYR A 66 -2.20 -4.37 -1.86
CA TYR A 66 -2.01 -4.53 -3.30
C TYR A 66 -2.69 -5.81 -3.80
N GLN A 67 -2.44 -6.93 -3.14
CA GLN A 67 -3.00 -8.21 -3.54
C GLN A 67 -4.52 -8.17 -3.49
N ARG A 68 -5.08 -7.68 -2.40
CA ARG A 68 -6.52 -7.63 -2.23
C ARG A 68 -7.19 -6.70 -3.24
N LEU A 69 -6.69 -5.49 -3.36
CA LEU A 69 -7.31 -4.50 -4.26
C LEU A 69 -7.13 -4.91 -5.72
N SER A 70 -5.99 -5.48 -6.06
CA SER A 70 -5.76 -6.00 -7.41
C SER A 70 -6.74 -7.10 -7.76
N ASN A 71 -6.98 -8.03 -6.83
CA ASN A 71 -7.96 -9.09 -7.02
C ASN A 71 -9.38 -8.58 -7.12
N GLU A 72 -9.67 -7.44 -6.51
CA GLU A 72 -10.98 -6.80 -6.57
C GLU A 72 -11.17 -5.93 -7.82
N GLY A 73 -10.17 -5.89 -8.68
CA GLY A 73 -10.27 -5.19 -9.97
C GLY A 73 -9.80 -3.74 -9.95
N TYR A 74 -9.13 -3.30 -8.90
CA TYR A 74 -8.56 -1.96 -8.87
C TYR A 74 -7.33 -1.86 -9.76
N LEU A 75 -7.18 -0.71 -10.41
CA LEU A 75 -5.91 -0.30 -11.00
C LEU A 75 -5.07 0.32 -9.89
N ILE A 76 -3.79 -0.02 -9.84
CA ILE A 76 -2.92 0.39 -8.73
C ILE A 76 -1.64 1.02 -9.24
N TRP A 77 -1.25 2.11 -8.59
CA TRP A 77 0.04 2.79 -8.83
C TRP A 77 0.70 3.09 -7.49
N ILE A 78 2.00 3.35 -7.55
CA ILE A 78 2.72 3.94 -6.43
C ILE A 78 2.70 5.46 -6.67
N PRO A 79 2.01 6.23 -5.84
CA PRO A 79 1.92 7.67 -6.05
C PRO A 79 3.19 8.37 -5.60
N GLU A 80 3.62 9.33 -6.39
CA GLU A 80 4.75 10.20 -6.08
C GLU A 80 4.28 11.65 -6.12
N TYR A 81 4.60 12.40 -5.08
CA TYR A 81 4.22 13.79 -4.97
C TYR A 81 5.34 14.57 -4.30
N ARG A 82 5.84 15.59 -4.98
CA ARG A 82 6.95 16.43 -4.48
C ARG A 82 8.18 15.61 -4.12
N GLY A 83 8.49 14.60 -4.93
CA GLY A 83 9.65 13.74 -4.74
C GLY A 83 9.48 12.69 -3.66
N GLU A 84 8.33 12.59 -3.01
CA GLU A 84 8.06 11.58 -2.02
C GLU A 84 7.06 10.54 -2.55
N ARG A 85 7.32 9.29 -2.22
CA ARG A 85 6.40 8.20 -2.56
C ARG A 85 5.44 8.00 -1.40
N LEU A 86 4.16 8.17 -1.71
CA LEU A 86 3.08 7.84 -0.78
C LEU A 86 2.76 6.37 -0.93
N SER A 87 1.87 5.81 -0.12
CA SER A 87 1.76 4.34 -0.10
C SER A 87 1.17 3.75 -1.38
N LEU A 88 -0.10 4.00 -1.66
CA LEU A 88 -0.77 3.44 -2.84
C LEU A 88 -1.75 4.44 -3.44
N LEU A 89 -1.90 4.37 -4.75
CA LEU A 89 -2.99 5.03 -5.46
C LEU A 89 -3.81 3.93 -6.12
N ALA A 90 -5.10 3.86 -5.83
CA ALA A 90 -6.00 2.84 -6.36
C ALA A 90 -7.19 3.49 -7.04
N GLU A 91 -7.60 2.92 -8.17
CA GLU A 91 -8.73 3.45 -8.94
C GLU A 91 -9.69 2.34 -9.32
N LYS A 92 -10.97 2.60 -9.12
CA LYS A 92 -12.03 1.70 -9.58
C LYS A 92 -13.33 2.48 -9.72
N GLY A 93 -14.05 2.24 -10.81
CA GLY A 93 -15.35 2.86 -11.02
C GLY A 93 -15.31 4.38 -11.07
N GLY A 94 -14.22 4.95 -11.54
CA GLY A 94 -14.04 6.41 -11.63
C GLY A 94 -13.63 7.06 -10.31
N LYS A 95 -13.49 6.29 -9.25
CA LYS A 95 -13.02 6.80 -7.95
C LYS A 95 -11.55 6.51 -7.76
N ARG A 96 -10.81 7.50 -7.26
CA ARG A 96 -9.39 7.41 -6.99
C ARG A 96 -9.12 7.56 -5.50
N PHE A 97 -8.44 6.59 -4.93
CA PHE A 97 -8.10 6.55 -3.52
C PHE A 97 -6.60 6.74 -3.33
N LEU A 98 -6.24 7.79 -2.63
CA LEU A 98 -4.85 8.03 -2.26
C LEU A 98 -4.65 7.51 -0.84
N ILE A 99 -3.96 6.39 -0.71
CA ILE A 99 -3.85 5.65 0.53
C ILE A 99 -2.47 5.87 1.12
N VAL A 100 -2.41 6.24 2.39
CA VAL A 100 -1.16 6.41 3.12
C VAL A 100 -1.21 5.58 4.39
N ILE A 101 -0.15 4.80 4.60
CA ILE A 101 0.02 3.98 5.80
C ILE A 101 0.94 4.72 6.76
N VAL A 102 0.44 4.98 7.96
CA VAL A 102 1.16 5.72 8.99
C VAL A 102 1.39 4.84 10.19
N LEU A 103 2.63 4.39 10.38
CA LEU A 103 3.02 3.52 11.49
C LEU A 103 4.07 4.17 12.40
N ASP A 104 4.64 5.29 11.97
CA ASP A 104 5.68 5.99 12.72
C ASP A 104 5.61 7.49 12.45
N SER A 105 6.47 8.25 13.14
CA SER A 105 6.50 9.70 12.99
C SER A 105 6.97 10.17 11.61
N GLU A 106 7.80 9.39 10.94
CA GLU A 106 8.29 9.76 9.61
C GLU A 106 7.18 9.71 8.57
N SER A 107 6.29 8.72 8.67
CA SER A 107 5.17 8.60 7.74
C SER A 107 4.06 9.60 7.97
N GLU A 108 4.04 10.32 9.11
CA GLU A 108 3.07 11.41 9.33
C GLU A 108 3.20 12.50 8.29
N ARG A 109 4.42 12.78 7.85
CA ARG A 109 4.66 13.77 6.81
C ARG A 109 3.96 13.39 5.50
N LYS A 110 3.98 12.10 5.17
CA LYS A 110 3.31 11.60 3.96
C LYS A 110 1.80 11.79 4.03
N ALA A 111 1.22 11.57 5.21
CA ALA A 111 -0.20 11.82 5.41
C ALA A 111 -0.54 13.30 5.21
N TRP A 112 0.29 14.17 5.71
CA TRP A 112 0.14 15.63 5.57
C TRP A 112 0.14 16.04 4.11
N ILE A 113 1.13 15.55 3.37
CA ILE A 113 1.28 15.84 1.94
C ILE A 113 0.09 15.28 1.15
N ALA A 114 -0.36 14.08 1.49
CA ALA A 114 -1.49 13.45 0.80
C ALA A 114 -2.76 14.29 0.93
N LYS A 115 -3.00 14.88 2.09
CA LYS A 115 -4.19 15.71 2.33
C LYS A 115 -4.27 16.93 1.44
N GLU A 116 -3.14 17.41 0.92
CA GLU A 116 -3.13 18.52 -0.03
C GLU A 116 -3.82 18.16 -1.34
N ASN A 117 -4.05 16.89 -1.58
CA ASN A 117 -4.68 16.38 -2.80
C ASN A 117 -6.14 15.93 -2.57
N SER A 118 -6.75 16.36 -1.47
CA SER A 118 -8.11 15.93 -1.11
C SER A 118 -9.19 16.39 -2.08
N ASP A 119 -8.91 17.41 -2.88
CA ASP A 119 -9.86 17.86 -3.91
C ASP A 119 -9.94 16.93 -5.11
N SER A 120 -8.88 16.20 -5.37
CA SER A 120 -8.79 15.33 -6.56
C SER A 120 -8.84 13.85 -6.23
N TYR A 121 -8.57 13.49 -4.98
CA TYR A 121 -8.50 12.09 -4.53
C TYR A 121 -9.27 11.93 -3.22
N THR A 122 -9.84 10.74 -3.05
CA THR A 122 -10.33 10.34 -1.73
C THR A 122 -9.12 9.89 -0.92
N VAL A 123 -8.71 10.69 0.03
CA VAL A 123 -7.52 10.39 0.83
C VAL A 123 -7.89 9.48 1.99
N VAL A 124 -7.16 8.39 2.15
CA VAL A 124 -7.36 7.40 3.22
C VAL A 124 -6.08 7.26 4.01
N ILE A 125 -6.15 7.56 5.30
CA ILE A 125 -5.00 7.44 6.20
C ILE A 125 -5.22 6.20 7.08
N ILE A 126 -4.32 5.23 6.93
CA ILE A 126 -4.38 3.99 7.68
C ILE A 126 -3.43 4.06 8.87
N ARG A 127 -3.97 3.84 10.08
CA ARG A 127 -3.22 3.86 11.34
C ARG A 127 -3.58 2.65 12.18
N GLU A 128 -2.75 2.32 13.15
CA GLU A 128 -3.09 1.26 14.10
C GLU A 128 -4.38 1.61 14.84
N LYS A 129 -4.50 2.85 15.28
CA LYS A 129 -5.70 3.36 15.94
C LYS A 129 -6.30 4.48 15.13
N VAL A 130 -7.61 4.44 14.98
CA VAL A 130 -8.33 5.49 14.27
C VAL A 130 -8.28 6.78 15.09
N ILE A 131 -7.92 7.86 14.40
CA ILE A 131 -8.02 9.21 14.94
C ILE A 131 -8.82 10.04 13.95
N GLU A 132 -9.35 11.17 14.42
CA GLU A 132 -10.05 12.09 13.56
C GLU A 132 -9.07 12.73 12.58
N GLU A 133 -9.40 12.68 11.29
CA GLU A 133 -8.59 13.27 10.22
C GLU A 133 -9.34 14.38 9.53
N LYS A 134 -8.66 15.50 9.27
CA LYS A 134 -9.19 16.55 8.43
C LYS A 134 -8.79 16.26 6.97
N ASP A 135 -9.75 16.44 6.06
CA ASP A 135 -9.54 16.24 4.61
C ASP A 135 -9.13 14.81 4.22
N ALA A 136 -9.45 13.82 5.06
CA ALA A 136 -9.13 12.44 4.78
C ALA A 136 -10.06 11.53 5.58
N HIS A 137 -10.17 10.28 5.12
CA HIS A 137 -10.83 9.23 5.88
C HIS A 137 -9.79 8.53 6.75
N SER A 138 -10.13 8.30 8.00
CA SER A 138 -9.28 7.54 8.92
C SER A 138 -9.73 6.08 8.92
N MET A 139 -8.76 5.18 8.87
CA MET A 139 -9.04 3.75 8.82
C MET A 139 -8.03 3.00 9.67
N SER A 140 -8.50 2.02 10.47
CA SER A 140 -7.60 1.18 11.24
C SER A 140 -6.92 0.16 10.34
N LEU A 141 -5.77 -0.36 10.78
CA LEU A 141 -5.09 -1.45 10.09
C LEU A 141 -6.00 -2.66 9.95
N ASP A 142 -6.70 -3.02 11.00
CA ASP A 142 -7.59 -4.18 10.97
C ASP A 142 -8.65 -4.04 9.90
N MET A 143 -9.24 -2.86 9.80
CA MET A 143 -10.24 -2.59 8.78
C MET A 143 -9.64 -2.62 7.37
N ALA A 144 -8.47 -2.01 7.20
CA ALA A 144 -7.79 -1.95 5.91
C ALA A 144 -7.41 -3.34 5.38
N LEU A 145 -7.01 -4.24 6.28
CA LEU A 145 -6.59 -5.59 5.94
C LEU A 145 -7.76 -6.58 5.85
N SER A 146 -8.94 -6.16 6.24
CA SER A 146 -10.17 -6.95 6.11
C SER A 146 -10.77 -6.80 4.71
N SER A 147 -11.98 -7.30 4.52
CA SER A 147 -12.69 -7.19 3.25
C SER A 147 -13.42 -5.85 3.09
N PHE A 148 -12.99 -4.80 3.77
CA PHE A 148 -13.64 -3.50 3.70
C PHE A 148 -13.69 -2.96 2.26
N ASN A 149 -14.84 -2.47 1.86
CA ASN A 149 -15.04 -1.94 0.51
C ASN A 149 -14.75 -0.44 0.47
N PHE A 150 -13.61 -0.07 -0.15
CA PHE A 150 -13.24 1.34 -0.29
C PHE A 150 -14.25 2.16 -1.09
N LEU A 151 -14.98 1.53 -1.98
CA LEU A 151 -15.98 2.26 -2.78
C LEU A 151 -17.14 2.80 -1.93
N SER A 152 -17.27 2.33 -0.68
CA SER A 152 -18.28 2.83 0.23
C SER A 152 -17.88 4.14 0.92
N LEU A 153 -16.65 4.58 0.76
CA LEU A 153 -16.17 5.82 1.36
C LEU A 153 -16.74 7.07 0.69
#